data_b1f2b9b6a57c3161fd4553e6ed367b4b
#
_entry.id   b1f2b9b6a57c3161fd4553e6ed367b4b
#
_cell.length_a   1.000
_cell.length_b   1.000
_cell.length_c   1.000
_cell.angle_alpha   90.00
_cell.angle_beta   90.00
_cell.angle_gamma   90.00
#
_symmetry.space_group_name_H-M   'P 1'
#
loop_
_entity.id
_entity.type
_entity.pdbx_description
1 polymer ?
#
loop_
_entity_poly.entity_id
_entity_poly.type
_entity_poly.pdbx_seq_one_letter_code
_entity_poly.pdbx_strand_id
1 'polypeptide(L)' 'MREEAKEFLKNLNIAVIGLGLMGGSFAKRLRERTKCRITAFDCETETLNKALADGVIDAGYTE' A
#
# COMPACT_ATOMS: atom_id res chain seq x y z
N MET A 1 -3.09 12.39 -12.72
CA MET A 1 -4.29 12.22 -11.88
C MET A 1 -4.86 13.60 -11.56
N ARG A 2 -6.18 13.73 -11.63
CA ARG A 2 -6.83 15.01 -11.33
C ARG A 2 -6.75 15.35 -9.86
N GLU A 3 -6.79 16.65 -9.55
CA GLU A 3 -6.75 17.12 -8.17
C GLU A 3 -7.90 16.55 -7.33
N GLU A 4 -9.11 16.49 -7.89
CA GLU A 4 -10.25 15.94 -7.17
C GLU A 4 -10.02 14.46 -6.81
N ALA A 5 -9.44 13.70 -7.73
CA ALA A 5 -9.14 12.30 -7.49
C ALA A 5 -8.06 12.14 -6.43
N LYS A 6 -7.06 13.01 -6.44
CA LYS A 6 -6.00 12.98 -5.41
C LYS A 6 -6.56 13.27 -4.03
N GLU A 7 -7.43 14.28 -3.92
CA GLU A 7 -8.05 14.61 -2.64
C GLU A 7 -8.91 13.47 -2.14
N PHE A 8 -9.64 12.83 -3.03
CA PHE A 8 -10.47 11.69 -2.68
C PHE A 8 -9.61 10.53 -2.18
N LEU A 9 -8.55 10.19 -2.92
CA LEU A 9 -7.70 9.04 -2.60
C LEU A 9 -6.92 9.21 -1.31
N LYS A 10 -6.49 10.41 -0.98
CA LYS A 10 -5.70 10.58 0.24
C LYS A 10 -6.51 10.34 1.51
N ASN A 11 -7.83 10.35 1.41
CA ASN A 11 -8.71 10.06 2.53
C ASN A 11 -9.19 8.60 2.57
N LEU A 12 -8.73 7.79 1.62
CA LEU A 12 -9.10 6.39 1.55
C LEU A 12 -8.11 5.50 2.29
N ASN A 13 -8.64 4.43 2.84
CA ASN A 13 -7.84 3.34 3.38
C ASN A 13 -7.91 2.20 2.38
N ILE A 14 -6.79 1.86 1.79
CA ILE A 14 -6.75 0.82 0.76
C ILE A 14 -6.11 -0.42 1.35
N ALA A 15 -6.77 -1.56 1.17
CA ALA A 15 -6.25 -2.85 1.62
C ALA A 15 -5.69 -3.61 0.41
N VAL A 16 -4.46 -4.07 0.52
CA VAL A 16 -3.83 -4.89 -0.51
C VAL A 16 -3.68 -6.29 0.05
N ILE A 17 -4.33 -7.25 -0.58
CA ILE A 17 -4.27 -8.65 -0.16
C ILE A 17 -3.31 -9.39 -1.09
N GLY A 18 -2.29 -10.00 -0.48
CA GLY A 18 -1.24 -10.64 -1.27
C GLY A 18 -0.26 -9.62 -1.81
N LEU A 19 0.69 -9.19 -0.97
CA LEU A 19 1.64 -8.14 -1.32
C LEU A 19 2.77 -8.58 -2.25
N GLY A 20 2.70 -9.80 -2.80
CA GLY A 20 3.75 -10.31 -3.67
C GLY A 20 4.12 -9.37 -4.81
N LEU A 21 4.76 -9.89 -5.87
CA LEU A 21 5.33 -9.06 -6.92
C LEU A 21 4.35 -8.03 -7.49
N MET A 22 3.14 -8.44 -7.81
CA MET A 22 2.18 -7.52 -8.43
C MET A 22 1.56 -6.57 -7.41
N GLY A 23 1.21 -7.08 -6.24
CA GLY A 23 0.62 -6.24 -5.19
C GLY A 23 1.59 -5.18 -4.70
N GLY A 24 2.88 -5.55 -4.57
CA GLY A 24 3.92 -4.62 -4.16
C GLY A 24 4.11 -3.48 -5.14
N SER A 25 4.09 -3.78 -6.44
CA SER A 25 4.22 -2.77 -7.48
C SER A 25 3.04 -1.80 -7.46
N PHE A 26 1.85 -2.33 -7.26
CA PHE A 26 0.64 -1.52 -7.19
C PHE A 26 0.68 -0.57 -5.99
N ALA A 27 1.03 -1.10 -4.82
CA ALA A 27 1.11 -0.30 -3.61
C ALA A 27 2.17 0.80 -3.74
N LYS A 28 3.31 0.48 -4.34
CA LYS A 28 4.36 1.45 -4.56
C LYS A 28 3.90 2.60 -5.46
N ARG A 29 3.18 2.28 -6.52
CA ARG A 29 2.63 3.31 -7.40
C ARG A 29 1.60 4.18 -6.70
N LEU A 30 0.75 3.58 -5.87
CA LEU A 30 -0.20 4.35 -5.08
C LEU A 30 0.54 5.31 -4.15
N ARG A 31 1.58 4.83 -3.49
CA ARG A 31 2.36 5.65 -2.57
C ARG A 31 3.03 6.82 -3.27
N GLU A 32 3.52 6.60 -4.48
CA GLU A 32 4.18 7.65 -5.25
C GLU A 32 3.21 8.72 -5.74
N ARG A 33 1.97 8.32 -6.01
CA ARG A 33 0.98 9.22 -6.63
C ARG A 33 -0.06 9.78 -5.69
N THR A 34 -0.24 9.15 -4.54
CA THR A 34 -1.26 9.57 -3.59
C THR A 34 -0.72 9.44 -2.17
N LYS A 35 -1.47 10.01 -1.22
CA LYS A 35 -1.14 9.88 0.19
C LYS A 35 -2.19 9.06 0.92
N CYS A 36 -2.84 8.14 0.22
CA CYS A 36 -3.80 7.27 0.86
C CYS A 36 -3.12 6.35 1.86
N ARG A 37 -3.90 5.86 2.83
CA ARG A 37 -3.40 4.89 3.80
C ARG A 37 -3.48 3.51 3.17
N ILE A 38 -2.38 2.80 3.20
CA ILE A 38 -2.28 1.47 2.60
C ILE A 38 -2.03 0.44 3.69
N THR A 39 -2.91 -0.55 3.77
CA THR A 39 -2.77 -1.68 4.67
C THR A 39 -2.59 -2.94 3.82
N ALA A 40 -1.62 -3.75 4.15
CA ALA A 40 -1.35 -4.97 3.39
C ALA A 40 -1.55 -6.22 4.24
N PHE A 41 -1.99 -7.27 3.59
CA PHE A 41 -2.15 -8.59 4.19
C PHE A 41 -1.37 -9.59 3.36
N ASP A 42 -0.49 -10.34 3.99
CA ASP A 42 0.32 -11.34 3.29
C ASP A 42 0.71 -12.43 4.27
N CYS A 43 0.97 -13.62 3.78
CA CYS A 43 1.45 -14.72 4.61
C CYS A 43 2.97 -14.61 4.87
N GLU A 44 3.67 -13.78 4.12
CA GLU A 44 5.11 -13.61 4.24
C GLU A 44 5.44 -12.40 5.10
N THR A 45 5.88 -12.64 6.34
CA THR A 45 6.23 -11.57 7.25
C THR A 45 7.37 -10.69 6.72
N GLU A 46 8.36 -11.31 6.07
CA GLU A 46 9.48 -10.56 5.53
C GLU A 46 9.06 -9.57 4.46
N THR A 47 8.12 -9.96 3.61
CA THR A 47 7.59 -9.07 2.57
C THR A 47 6.92 -7.86 3.19
N LEU A 48 6.13 -8.08 4.24
CA LEU A 48 5.44 -7.00 4.94
C LEU A 48 6.44 -6.08 5.63
N ASN A 49 7.42 -6.64 6.31
CA ASN A 49 8.42 -5.84 7.01
C ASN A 49 9.23 -4.97 6.06
N LYS A 50 9.59 -5.52 4.92
CA LYS A 50 10.32 -4.76 3.92
C LYS A 50 9.48 -3.60 3.36
N ALA A 51 8.22 -3.87 3.09
CA ALA A 51 7.32 -2.84 2.57
C ALA A 51 7.10 -1.73 3.60
N LEU A 52 7.00 -2.09 4.87
CA LEU A 52 6.89 -1.11 5.95
C LEU A 52 8.16 -0.27 6.05
N ALA A 53 9.32 -0.91 5.99
CA ALA A 53 10.59 -0.21 6.09
C ALA A 53 10.81 0.74 4.92
N ASP A 54 10.36 0.34 3.73
CA ASP A 54 10.48 1.16 2.52
C ASP A 54 9.42 2.25 2.42
N GLY A 55 8.48 2.29 3.36
CA GLY A 55 7.42 3.28 3.35
C GLY A 55 6.34 3.04 2.30
N VAL A 56 6.28 1.84 1.75
CA VAL A 56 5.30 1.49 0.71
C VAL A 56 3.91 1.28 1.30
N ILE A 57 3.86 0.74 2.52
CA ILE A 57 2.60 0.52 3.22
C ILE A 57 2.65 1.16 4.59
N ASP A 58 1.48 1.43 5.17
CA ASP A 58 1.38 2.03 6.50
C ASP A 58 1.21 0.99 7.59
N ALA A 59 0.62 -0.15 7.27
CA ALA A 59 0.43 -1.23 8.21
C ALA A 59 0.44 -2.56 7.45
N GLY A 60 0.90 -3.62 8.13
CA GLY A 60 0.93 -4.94 7.53
C GLY A 60 0.49 -5.98 8.54
N TYR A 61 -0.26 -6.97 8.06
CA TYR A 61 -0.77 -8.06 8.89
C TYR A 61 -0.59 -9.38 8.16
N THR A 62 -0.25 -10.42 8.90
CA THR A 62 -0.19 -11.77 8.34
C THR A 62 -1.59 -12.37 8.36
N GLU A 63 -1.88 -13.20 7.36
CA GLU A 63 -3.14 -13.92 7.31
C GLU A 63 -3.04 -15.26 8.03
#